data_cb5e06b2d36d13148bd4b52ccc31fce3
#
_entry.id   cb5e06b2d36d13148bd4b52ccc31fce3
#
_cell.length_a   1.000
_cell.length_b   1.000
_cell.length_c   1.000
_cell.angle_alpha   90.00
_cell.angle_beta   90.00
_cell.angle_gamma   90.00
#
_symmetry.space_group_name_H-M   'P 1'
#
loop_
_entity.id
_entity.type
_entity.pdbx_description
1 polymer ?
#
loop_
_entity_poly.entity_id
_entity_poly.type
_entity_poly.pdbx_seq_one_letter_code
_entity_poly.pdbx_strand_id
1 'polypeptide(L)'
;FEDKNIFIFKSSERVSSVLYLISTISFGSVVVFTVSIINRSTSQYISEDIQILIVSFFVTVYSLYFYSRTRQIFQHAALFYSSIFFLGSLGNIIFPNIEAWAGGLFLISIGLIWGLYTFNKILGPSWLGYFLSTSTISIGSIILIDNLFGDNDLLEIIFLILGSVLFVWASIQLSEQVIFYIGGLGLVINLPR
;
A
#
# COMPACT_ATOMS: atom_id res chain seq x y z
N PHE A 1 -0.97 28.71 29.32
CA PHE A 1 0.00 27.65 29.72
C PHE A 1 -0.34 26.28 29.12
N GLU A 2 -1.61 26.00 28.80
CA GLU A 2 -2.06 24.72 28.17
C GLU A 2 -1.61 24.57 26.70
N ASP A 3 -1.60 25.64 25.92
CA ASP A 3 -1.27 25.58 24.48
C ASP A 3 0.18 25.16 24.17
N LYS A 4 1.14 25.54 25.04
CA LYS A 4 2.55 25.14 24.86
C LYS A 4 2.77 23.64 25.06
N ASN A 5 2.06 23.03 26.00
CA ASN A 5 2.20 21.59 26.27
C ASN A 5 1.61 20.74 25.12
N ILE A 6 0.52 21.18 24.49
CA ILE A 6 -0.08 20.50 23.34
C ILE A 6 0.87 20.54 22.14
N PHE A 7 1.58 21.67 21.94
CA PHE A 7 2.53 21.80 20.82
C PHE A 7 3.78 20.93 21.00
N ILE A 8 4.29 20.82 22.21
CA ILE A 8 5.46 19.98 22.56
C ILE A 8 5.11 18.49 22.43
N PHE A 9 3.94 18.05 22.91
CA PHE A 9 3.46 16.68 22.76
C PHE A 9 3.31 16.31 21.28
N LYS A 10 2.70 17.17 20.47
CA LYS A 10 2.51 16.95 19.04
C LYS A 10 3.83 16.91 18.25
N SER A 11 4.86 17.66 18.70
CA SER A 11 6.19 17.62 18.08
C SER A 11 6.95 16.33 18.42
N SER A 12 6.85 15.84 19.65
CA SER A 12 7.51 14.59 20.07
C SER A 12 6.94 13.37 19.35
N GLU A 13 5.63 13.32 19.12
CA GLU A 13 4.98 12.27 18.34
C GLU A 13 5.45 12.25 16.88
N ARG A 14 5.62 13.43 16.27
CA ARG A 14 6.13 13.53 14.89
C ARG A 14 7.58 13.05 14.79
N VAL A 15 8.43 13.47 15.73
CA VAL A 15 9.84 13.05 15.78
C VAL A 15 9.92 11.53 16.00
N SER A 16 9.14 10.98 16.91
CA SER A 16 9.13 9.54 17.15
C SER A 16 8.66 8.75 15.91
N SER A 17 7.66 9.26 15.18
CA SER A 17 7.19 8.65 13.95
C SER A 17 8.27 8.58 12.87
N VAL A 18 9.04 9.66 12.70
CA VAL A 18 10.17 9.70 11.76
C VAL A 18 11.29 8.76 12.22
N LEU A 19 11.64 8.74 13.49
CA LEU A 19 12.65 7.84 14.02
C LEU A 19 12.28 6.36 13.82
N TYR A 20 11.03 5.99 14.02
CA TYR A 20 10.56 4.63 13.73
C TYR A 20 10.60 4.31 12.24
N LEU A 21 10.28 5.26 11.35
CA LEU A 21 10.44 5.05 9.91
C LEU A 21 11.89 4.79 9.53
N ILE A 22 12.81 5.62 10.04
CA ILE A 22 14.26 5.42 9.84
C ILE A 22 14.68 4.05 10.38
N SER A 23 14.20 3.67 11.56
CA SER A 23 14.46 2.36 12.15
C SER A 23 13.96 1.21 11.26
N THR A 24 12.77 1.35 10.67
CA THR A 24 12.20 0.34 9.76
C THR A 24 13.04 0.20 8.48
N ILE A 25 13.45 1.32 7.89
CA ILE A 25 14.32 1.33 6.71
C ILE A 25 15.69 0.72 7.04
N SER A 26 16.28 1.11 8.17
CA SER A 26 17.56 0.58 8.61
C SER A 26 17.50 -0.92 8.88
N PHE A 27 16.43 -1.38 9.52
CA PHE A 27 16.19 -2.81 9.75
C PHE A 27 16.07 -3.57 8.42
N GLY A 28 15.26 -3.07 7.48
CA GLY A 28 15.14 -3.64 6.14
C GLY A 28 16.50 -3.74 5.43
N SER A 29 17.31 -2.68 5.51
CA SER A 29 18.67 -2.67 4.93
C SER A 29 19.58 -3.73 5.55
N VAL A 30 19.53 -3.91 6.87
CA VAL A 30 20.29 -4.96 7.56
C VAL A 30 19.84 -6.35 7.10
N VAL A 31 18.55 -6.59 6.97
CA VAL A 31 18.03 -7.89 6.49
C VAL A 31 18.48 -8.15 5.05
N VAL A 32 18.37 -7.15 4.14
CA VAL A 32 18.86 -7.26 2.75
C VAL A 32 20.34 -7.62 2.73
N PHE A 33 21.15 -6.91 3.51
CA PHE A 33 22.58 -7.14 3.56
C PHE A 33 22.93 -8.54 4.08
N THR A 34 22.23 -8.98 5.13
CA THR A 34 22.42 -10.32 5.71
C THR A 34 22.05 -11.42 4.71
N VAL A 35 20.90 -11.31 4.04
CA VAL A 35 20.47 -12.25 3.01
C VAL A 35 21.48 -12.29 1.85
N SER A 36 22.00 -11.13 1.43
CA SER A 36 23.00 -11.03 0.36
C SER A 36 24.33 -11.67 0.74
N ILE A 37 24.78 -11.56 1.99
CA ILE A 37 25.99 -12.24 2.48
C ILE A 37 25.78 -13.75 2.49
N ILE A 38 24.64 -14.22 3.01
CA ILE A 38 24.31 -15.65 3.04
C ILE A 38 24.30 -16.21 1.62
N ASN A 39 23.66 -15.50 0.68
CA ASN A 39 23.60 -15.92 -0.71
C ASN A 39 24.99 -16.02 -1.38
N ARG A 40 25.91 -15.12 -1.02
CA ARG A 40 27.30 -15.16 -1.52
C ARG A 40 28.16 -16.25 -0.86
N SER A 41 27.90 -16.57 0.41
CA SER A 41 28.68 -17.54 1.17
C SER A 41 28.21 -18.98 0.96
N THR A 42 26.98 -19.16 0.49
CA THR A 42 26.40 -20.47 0.24
C THR A 42 26.52 -20.80 -1.24
N SER A 43 26.96 -22.00 -1.59
CA SER A 43 27.02 -22.46 -2.97
C SER A 43 25.66 -22.65 -3.65
N GLN A 44 24.59 -22.46 -2.91
CA GLN A 44 23.21 -22.49 -3.40
C GLN A 44 22.73 -21.08 -3.71
N TYR A 45 22.40 -20.82 -4.98
CA TYR A 45 21.83 -19.57 -5.41
C TYR A 45 20.38 -19.46 -4.89
N ILE A 46 20.14 -18.49 -4.02
CA ILE A 46 18.77 -18.12 -3.58
C ILE A 46 18.19 -17.19 -4.66
N SER A 47 17.07 -17.55 -5.25
CA SER A 47 16.40 -16.72 -6.25
C SER A 47 16.03 -15.34 -5.69
N GLU A 48 15.97 -14.33 -6.55
CA GLU A 48 15.62 -12.96 -6.16
C GLU A 48 14.25 -12.90 -5.48
N ASP A 49 13.27 -13.66 -5.98
CA ASP A 49 11.92 -13.70 -5.39
C ASP A 49 11.92 -14.19 -3.93
N ILE A 50 12.72 -15.22 -3.63
CA ILE A 50 12.86 -15.73 -2.26
C ILE A 50 13.58 -14.70 -1.38
N GLN A 51 14.58 -13.99 -1.90
CA GLN A 51 15.25 -12.92 -1.15
C GLN A 51 14.27 -11.78 -0.81
N ILE A 52 13.47 -11.33 -1.78
CA ILE A 52 12.45 -10.31 -1.59
C ILE A 52 11.38 -10.80 -0.58
N LEU A 53 10.95 -12.06 -0.68
CA LEU A 53 10.00 -12.65 0.26
C LEU A 53 10.54 -12.61 1.70
N ILE A 54 11.77 -13.04 1.92
CA ILE A 54 12.39 -13.05 3.26
C ILE A 54 12.47 -11.63 3.81
N VAL A 55 13.00 -10.70 3.01
CA VAL A 55 13.14 -9.29 3.44
C VAL A 55 11.78 -8.68 3.77
N SER A 56 10.81 -8.81 2.86
CA SER A 56 9.47 -8.23 3.04
C SER A 56 8.73 -8.86 4.21
N PHE A 57 8.90 -10.15 4.48
CA PHE A 57 8.36 -10.81 5.65
C PHE A 57 8.87 -10.18 6.96
N PHE A 58 10.20 -10.07 7.11
CA PHE A 58 10.77 -9.49 8.32
C PHE A 58 10.41 -8.02 8.50
N VAL A 59 10.40 -7.23 7.42
CA VAL A 59 9.99 -5.82 7.47
C VAL A 59 8.51 -5.70 7.82
N THR A 60 7.64 -6.59 7.31
CA THR A 60 6.21 -6.60 7.65
C THR A 60 5.99 -6.91 9.13
N VAL A 61 6.64 -7.96 9.66
CA VAL A 61 6.55 -8.32 11.07
C VAL A 61 7.06 -7.19 11.96
N TYR A 62 8.18 -6.58 11.61
CA TYR A 62 8.75 -5.44 12.33
C TYR A 62 7.80 -4.22 12.31
N SER A 63 7.28 -3.87 11.14
CA SER A 63 6.33 -2.77 10.98
C SER A 63 5.03 -3.02 11.73
N LEU A 64 4.51 -4.26 11.73
CA LEU A 64 3.32 -4.65 12.47
C LEU A 64 3.54 -4.51 13.98
N TYR A 65 4.70 -4.93 14.49
CA TYR A 65 5.04 -4.78 15.90
C TYR A 65 5.02 -3.32 16.33
N PHE A 66 5.68 -2.43 15.59
CA PHE A 66 5.71 -1.01 15.92
C PHE A 66 4.35 -0.35 15.71
N TYR A 67 3.64 -0.67 14.64
CA TYR A 67 2.30 -0.15 14.40
C TYR A 67 1.33 -0.52 15.53
N SER A 68 1.37 -1.76 16.02
CA SER A 68 0.53 -2.19 17.13
C SER A 68 0.78 -1.41 18.43
N ARG A 69 2.00 -0.87 18.60
CA ARG A 69 2.40 -0.08 19.77
C ARG A 69 2.11 1.40 19.65
N THR A 70 2.30 1.98 18.47
CA THR A 70 2.34 3.43 18.28
C THR A 70 1.20 3.98 17.45
N ARG A 71 0.63 3.19 16.54
CA ARG A 71 -0.44 3.56 15.57
C ARG A 71 -0.16 4.86 14.82
N GLN A 72 1.11 5.14 14.50
CA GLN A 72 1.52 6.37 13.85
C GLN A 72 1.45 6.26 12.33
N ILE A 73 1.42 7.42 11.64
CA ILE A 73 1.23 7.54 10.19
C ILE A 73 2.28 6.75 9.40
N PHE A 74 3.56 6.95 9.72
CA PHE A 74 4.64 6.32 8.94
C PHE A 74 4.72 4.81 9.16
N GLN A 75 4.39 4.32 10.36
CA GLN A 75 4.30 2.87 10.62
C GLN A 75 3.13 2.24 9.88
N HIS A 76 1.99 2.95 9.79
CA HIS A 76 0.86 2.51 8.97
C HIS A 76 1.24 2.36 7.49
N ALA A 77 1.91 3.38 6.93
CA ALA A 77 2.40 3.32 5.56
C ALA A 77 3.45 2.20 5.37
N ALA A 78 4.42 2.07 6.28
CA ALA A 78 5.43 1.03 6.22
C ALA A 78 4.83 -0.37 6.28
N LEU A 79 3.85 -0.59 7.17
CA LEU A 79 3.12 -1.85 7.26
C LEU A 79 2.37 -2.16 5.96
N PHE A 80 1.70 -1.18 5.38
CA PHE A 80 0.95 -1.35 4.14
C PHE A 80 1.87 -1.77 2.98
N TYR A 81 2.91 -0.99 2.71
CA TYR A 81 3.81 -1.27 1.59
C TYR A 81 4.58 -2.57 1.79
N SER A 82 5.08 -2.85 2.99
CA SER A 82 5.76 -4.12 3.26
C SER A 82 4.83 -5.32 3.10
N SER A 83 3.55 -5.19 3.46
CA SER A 83 2.54 -6.23 3.25
C SER A 83 2.26 -6.49 1.77
N ILE A 84 2.21 -5.44 0.93
CA ILE A 84 2.07 -5.59 -0.53
C ILE A 84 3.27 -6.35 -1.10
N PHE A 85 4.49 -5.94 -0.73
CA PHE A 85 5.69 -6.62 -1.21
C PHE A 85 5.77 -8.08 -0.73
N PHE A 86 5.41 -8.35 0.52
CA PHE A 86 5.38 -9.71 1.05
C PHE A 86 4.38 -10.59 0.32
N LEU A 87 3.13 -10.13 0.22
CA LEU A 87 2.08 -10.90 -0.43
C LEU A 87 2.30 -11.03 -1.94
N GLY A 88 2.86 -9.99 -2.60
CA GLY A 88 3.22 -10.03 -4.01
C GLY A 88 4.33 -11.04 -4.29
N SER A 89 5.39 -11.04 -3.49
CA SER A 89 6.48 -12.01 -3.63
C SER A 89 6.01 -13.44 -3.34
N LEU A 90 5.13 -13.62 -2.35
CA LEU A 90 4.52 -14.91 -2.07
C LEU A 90 3.67 -15.38 -3.26
N GLY A 91 2.89 -14.48 -3.86
CA GLY A 91 2.09 -14.76 -5.06
C GLY A 91 2.94 -15.20 -6.24
N ASN A 92 4.05 -14.50 -6.51
CA ASN A 92 4.98 -14.85 -7.60
C ASN A 92 5.64 -16.22 -7.41
N ILE A 93 5.92 -16.60 -6.16
CA ILE A 93 6.51 -17.94 -5.87
C ILE A 93 5.48 -19.06 -6.05
N ILE A 94 4.23 -18.82 -5.62
CA ILE A 94 3.16 -19.84 -5.72
C ILE A 94 2.66 -19.96 -7.18
N PHE A 95 2.59 -18.85 -7.90
CA PHE A 95 2.08 -18.74 -9.24
C PHE A 95 3.07 -18.03 -10.17
N PRO A 96 4.19 -18.66 -10.57
CA PRO A 96 5.29 -17.99 -11.29
C PRO A 96 4.91 -17.48 -12.70
N ASN A 97 3.78 -17.90 -13.24
CA ASN A 97 3.30 -17.47 -14.57
C ASN A 97 1.99 -16.70 -14.49
N ILE A 98 1.80 -15.92 -13.43
CA ILE A 98 0.57 -15.15 -13.26
C ILE A 98 0.51 -14.03 -14.31
N GLU A 99 -0.62 -13.94 -15.01
CA GLU A 99 -0.83 -12.87 -16.00
C GLU A 99 -1.00 -11.51 -15.32
N ALA A 100 -0.64 -10.42 -16.01
CA ALA A 100 -0.64 -9.09 -15.43
C ALA A 100 -2.02 -8.63 -14.90
N TRP A 101 -3.13 -9.06 -15.56
CA TRP A 101 -4.49 -8.77 -15.07
C TRP A 101 -4.75 -9.32 -13.66
N ALA A 102 -4.18 -10.47 -13.34
CA ALA A 102 -4.32 -11.05 -12.00
C ALA A 102 -3.54 -10.25 -10.94
N GLY A 103 -2.42 -9.62 -11.32
CA GLY A 103 -1.73 -8.62 -10.50
C GLY A 103 -2.62 -7.42 -10.19
N GLY A 104 -3.40 -6.95 -11.17
CA GLY A 104 -4.42 -5.91 -10.97
C GLY A 104 -5.49 -6.32 -9.97
N LEU A 105 -6.07 -7.54 -10.13
CA LEU A 105 -7.04 -8.07 -9.17
C LEU A 105 -6.47 -8.24 -7.76
N PHE A 106 -5.22 -8.66 -7.66
CA PHE A 106 -4.53 -8.79 -6.38
C PHE A 106 -4.41 -7.44 -5.66
N LEU A 107 -4.00 -6.37 -6.35
CA LEU A 107 -3.94 -5.03 -5.79
C LEU A 107 -5.33 -4.52 -5.38
N ILE A 108 -6.35 -4.72 -6.20
CA ILE A 108 -7.73 -4.36 -5.85
C ILE A 108 -8.15 -5.08 -4.56
N SER A 109 -7.88 -6.38 -4.46
CA SER A 109 -8.24 -7.19 -3.29
C SER A 109 -7.56 -6.69 -2.02
N ILE A 110 -6.24 -6.40 -2.07
CA ILE A 110 -5.51 -5.82 -0.94
C ILE A 110 -6.08 -4.46 -0.57
N GLY A 111 -6.34 -3.60 -1.55
CA GLY A 111 -6.93 -2.28 -1.31
C GLY A 111 -8.29 -2.38 -0.63
N LEU A 112 -9.17 -3.28 -1.07
CA LEU A 112 -10.48 -3.52 -0.45
C LEU A 112 -10.35 -4.03 1.00
N ILE A 113 -9.49 -5.01 1.24
CA ILE A 113 -9.24 -5.53 2.60
C ILE A 113 -8.73 -4.42 3.50
N TRP A 114 -7.79 -3.60 3.03
CA TRP A 114 -7.25 -2.49 3.80
C TRP A 114 -8.30 -1.42 4.10
N GLY A 115 -9.15 -1.12 3.12
CA GLY A 115 -10.30 -0.22 3.27
C GLY A 115 -11.29 -0.73 4.31
N LEU A 116 -11.59 -2.03 4.31
CA LEU A 116 -12.46 -2.67 5.31
C LEU A 116 -11.87 -2.59 6.73
N TYR A 117 -10.57 -2.84 6.90
CA TYR A 117 -9.91 -2.67 8.20
C TYR A 117 -9.92 -1.22 8.68
N THR A 118 -9.79 -0.27 7.75
CA THR A 118 -9.89 1.16 8.06
C THR A 118 -11.30 1.55 8.45
N PHE A 119 -12.31 1.07 7.72
CA PHE A 119 -13.73 1.29 8.02
C PHE A 119 -14.10 0.77 9.40
N ASN A 120 -13.63 -0.40 9.77
CA ASN A 120 -13.82 -0.99 11.11
C ASN A 120 -12.96 -0.33 12.20
N LYS A 121 -12.24 0.77 11.90
CA LYS A 121 -11.37 1.51 12.83
C LYS A 121 -10.24 0.67 13.45
N ILE A 122 -9.88 -0.44 12.80
CA ILE A 122 -8.75 -1.28 13.20
C ILE A 122 -7.45 -0.58 12.84
N LEU A 123 -7.43 0.07 11.65
CA LEU A 123 -6.31 0.85 11.16
C LEU A 123 -6.57 2.35 11.32
N GLY A 124 -5.58 3.06 11.84
CA GLY A 124 -5.63 4.51 12.01
C GLY A 124 -4.29 5.16 11.65
N PRO A 125 -4.30 6.43 11.25
CA PRO A 125 -5.45 7.31 11.05
C PRO A 125 -6.29 6.93 9.80
N SER A 126 -7.62 7.12 9.87
CA SER A 126 -8.56 6.67 8.83
C SER A 126 -8.27 7.29 7.46
N TRP A 127 -7.97 8.58 7.41
CA TRP A 127 -7.66 9.27 6.15
C TRP A 127 -6.51 8.61 5.38
N LEU A 128 -5.46 8.15 6.09
CA LEU A 128 -4.33 7.48 5.45
C LEU A 128 -4.72 6.06 4.99
N GLY A 129 -5.48 5.34 5.81
CA GLY A 129 -5.96 4.02 5.44
C GLY A 129 -6.83 4.06 4.18
N TYR A 130 -7.73 5.04 4.07
CA TYR A 130 -8.52 5.23 2.85
C TYR A 130 -7.68 5.72 1.67
N PHE A 131 -6.69 6.60 1.89
CA PHE A 131 -5.76 7.01 0.84
C PHE A 131 -5.00 5.82 0.25
N LEU A 132 -4.40 4.99 1.09
CA LEU A 132 -3.66 3.81 0.67
C LEU A 132 -4.57 2.79 -0.04
N SER A 133 -5.75 2.53 0.52
CA SER A 133 -6.76 1.64 -0.05
C SER A 133 -7.19 2.10 -1.44
N THR A 134 -7.68 3.33 -1.58
CA THR A 134 -8.22 3.83 -2.84
C THR A 134 -7.15 4.01 -3.91
N SER A 135 -5.94 4.45 -3.54
CA SER A 135 -4.82 4.54 -4.47
C SER A 135 -4.44 3.16 -5.02
N THR A 136 -4.41 2.14 -4.17
CA THR A 136 -4.08 0.78 -4.58
C THR A 136 -5.16 0.15 -5.44
N ILE A 137 -6.45 0.39 -5.11
CA ILE A 137 -7.57 -0.04 -5.96
C ILE A 137 -7.49 0.66 -7.32
N SER A 138 -7.19 1.97 -7.36
CA SER A 138 -7.07 2.71 -8.62
C SER A 138 -5.95 2.15 -9.50
N ILE A 139 -4.76 1.91 -8.94
CA ILE A 139 -3.63 1.32 -9.68
C ILE A 139 -3.99 -0.08 -10.16
N GLY A 140 -4.56 -0.91 -9.31
CA GLY A 140 -4.99 -2.26 -9.68
C GLY A 140 -6.06 -2.27 -10.77
N SER A 141 -6.99 -1.31 -10.73
CA SER A 141 -8.03 -1.17 -11.76
C SER A 141 -7.45 -0.75 -13.10
N ILE A 142 -6.49 0.18 -13.12
CA ILE A 142 -5.79 0.57 -14.35
C ILE A 142 -5.09 -0.64 -14.97
N ILE A 143 -4.31 -1.39 -14.18
CA ILE A 143 -3.61 -2.59 -14.68
C ILE A 143 -4.62 -3.63 -15.21
N LEU A 144 -5.71 -3.85 -14.50
CA LEU A 144 -6.75 -4.82 -14.91
C LEU A 144 -7.42 -4.39 -16.20
N ILE A 145 -7.83 -3.13 -16.31
CA ILE A 145 -8.59 -2.61 -17.46
C ILE A 145 -7.69 -2.56 -18.69
N ASP A 146 -6.43 -2.07 -18.57
CA ASP A 146 -5.46 -2.04 -19.66
C ASP A 146 -5.22 -3.46 -20.24
N ASN A 147 -5.05 -4.46 -19.39
CA ASN A 147 -4.83 -5.84 -19.84
C ASN A 147 -6.09 -6.50 -20.44
N LEU A 148 -7.30 -6.10 -20.02
CA LEU A 148 -8.55 -6.68 -20.54
C LEU A 148 -9.07 -5.95 -21.78
N PHE A 149 -8.86 -4.65 -21.89
CA PHE A 149 -9.48 -3.79 -22.88
C PHE A 149 -8.49 -2.87 -23.62
N GLY A 150 -7.17 -3.03 -23.42
CA GLY A 150 -6.14 -2.15 -23.99
C GLY A 150 -6.14 -2.07 -25.51
N ASP A 151 -6.78 -3.03 -26.19
CA ASP A 151 -7.03 -2.96 -27.64
C ASP A 151 -8.25 -2.08 -27.99
N ASN A 152 -9.00 -1.57 -27.00
CA ASN A 152 -10.21 -0.77 -27.19
C ASN A 152 -10.26 0.43 -26.25
N ASP A 153 -9.65 1.52 -26.69
CA ASP A 153 -9.54 2.79 -25.95
C ASP A 153 -10.89 3.30 -25.39
N LEU A 154 -11.98 3.10 -26.11
CA LEU A 154 -13.31 3.54 -25.66
C LEU A 154 -13.78 2.77 -24.42
N LEU A 155 -13.62 1.45 -24.42
CA LEU A 155 -14.02 0.63 -23.27
C LEU A 155 -13.11 0.93 -22.05
N GLU A 156 -11.82 1.07 -22.27
CA GLU A 156 -10.87 1.44 -21.23
C GLU A 156 -11.31 2.76 -20.53
N ILE A 157 -11.54 3.82 -21.30
CA ILE A 157 -11.97 5.13 -20.79
C ILE A 157 -13.30 5.03 -20.02
N ILE A 158 -14.28 4.30 -20.57
CA ILE A 158 -15.59 4.12 -19.92
C ILE A 158 -15.43 3.46 -18.54
N PHE A 159 -14.64 2.39 -18.43
CA PHE A 159 -14.43 1.69 -17.17
C PHE A 159 -13.65 2.53 -16.16
N LEU A 160 -12.64 3.32 -16.59
CA LEU A 160 -11.91 4.23 -15.72
C LEU A 160 -12.80 5.37 -15.20
N ILE A 161 -13.68 5.92 -16.04
CA ILE A 161 -14.67 6.92 -15.62
C ILE A 161 -15.65 6.32 -14.63
N LEU A 162 -16.21 5.14 -14.90
CA LEU A 162 -17.12 4.46 -13.97
C LEU A 162 -16.47 4.20 -12.61
N GLY A 163 -15.22 3.73 -12.59
CA GLY A 163 -14.45 3.54 -11.37
C GLY A 163 -14.26 4.83 -10.58
N SER A 164 -13.97 5.93 -11.29
CA SER A 164 -13.81 7.26 -10.69
C SER A 164 -15.12 7.78 -10.09
N VAL A 165 -16.25 7.57 -10.78
CA VAL A 165 -17.60 7.91 -10.27
C VAL A 165 -17.94 7.09 -9.04
N LEU A 166 -17.60 5.80 -9.01
CA LEU A 166 -17.79 4.95 -7.83
C LEU A 166 -17.00 5.45 -6.62
N PHE A 167 -15.76 5.94 -6.79
CA PHE A 167 -15.01 6.56 -5.69
C PHE A 167 -15.66 7.84 -5.19
N VAL A 168 -16.13 8.71 -6.08
CA VAL A 168 -16.86 9.92 -5.68
C VAL A 168 -18.12 9.54 -4.89
N TRP A 169 -18.88 8.57 -5.35
CA TRP A 169 -20.07 8.08 -4.63
C TRP A 169 -19.70 7.48 -3.27
N ALA A 170 -18.66 6.62 -3.20
CA ALA A 170 -18.18 6.03 -1.97
C ALA A 170 -17.71 7.10 -0.96
N SER A 171 -17.08 8.19 -1.43
CA SER A 171 -16.64 9.28 -0.57
C SER A 171 -17.80 9.97 0.16
N ILE A 172 -18.93 10.12 -0.52
CA ILE A 172 -20.15 10.70 0.06
C ILE A 172 -20.70 9.76 1.14
N GLN A 173 -20.76 8.46 0.86
CA GLN A 173 -21.29 7.47 1.81
C GLN A 173 -20.40 7.33 3.06
N LEU A 174 -19.09 7.40 2.88
CA LEU A 174 -18.10 7.26 3.96
C LEU A 174 -17.76 8.61 4.62
N SER A 175 -18.24 9.73 4.06
CA SER A 175 -17.91 11.10 4.50
C SER A 175 -16.39 11.36 4.55
N GLU A 176 -15.63 10.77 3.61
CA GLU A 176 -14.16 10.83 3.57
C GLU A 176 -13.67 11.60 2.35
N GLN A 177 -13.12 12.79 2.58
CA GLN A 177 -12.67 13.72 1.53
C GLN A 177 -11.55 13.13 0.66
N VAL A 178 -10.69 12.29 1.23
CA VAL A 178 -9.54 11.70 0.51
C VAL A 178 -10.01 10.83 -0.66
N ILE A 179 -11.05 10.05 -0.49
CA ILE A 179 -11.64 9.23 -1.55
C ILE A 179 -12.20 10.10 -2.67
N PHE A 180 -12.81 11.25 -2.30
CA PHE A 180 -13.32 12.23 -3.26
C PHE A 180 -12.20 12.79 -4.14
N TYR A 181 -11.06 13.16 -3.54
CA TYR A 181 -9.94 13.70 -4.31
C TYR A 181 -9.37 12.69 -5.31
N ILE A 182 -9.26 11.42 -4.93
CA ILE A 182 -8.78 10.37 -5.84
C ILE A 182 -9.76 10.13 -6.97
N GLY A 183 -11.05 10.01 -6.67
CA GLY A 183 -12.10 9.87 -7.68
C GLY A 183 -12.19 11.09 -8.61
N GLY A 184 -12.12 12.30 -8.05
CA GLY A 184 -12.12 13.55 -8.81
C GLY A 184 -10.92 13.68 -9.76
N LEU A 185 -9.72 13.33 -9.31
CA LEU A 185 -8.53 13.28 -10.15
C LEU A 185 -8.70 12.28 -11.29
N GLY A 186 -9.23 11.10 -11.01
CA GLY A 186 -9.51 10.09 -12.03
C GLY A 186 -10.46 10.61 -13.11
N LEU A 187 -11.52 11.34 -12.74
CA LEU A 187 -12.42 11.99 -13.69
C LEU A 187 -11.69 13.05 -14.54
N VAL A 188 -10.91 13.92 -13.90
CA VAL A 188 -10.19 14.99 -14.61
C VAL A 188 -9.18 14.43 -15.62
N ILE A 189 -8.51 13.34 -15.29
CA ILE A 189 -7.50 12.73 -16.19
C ILE A 189 -8.14 12.02 -17.36
N ASN A 190 -9.31 11.39 -17.19
CA ASN A 190 -9.92 10.52 -18.20
C ASN A 190 -11.00 11.21 -19.06
N LEU A 191 -11.61 12.31 -18.59
CA LEU A 191 -12.65 13.04 -19.36
C LEU A 191 -12.19 13.75 -20.65
N PRO A 192 -10.96 14.30 -20.74
CA PRO A 192 -10.54 15.06 -21.95
C PRO A 192 -10.01 14.21 -23.10
N ARG A 193 -9.98 12.90 -22.99
CA ARG A 193 -9.52 11.99 -24.05
C ARG A 193 -10.68 11.43 -24.84
#